data_a9c9bb15e6c8b550caca88dc8fccb81c
#
_entry.id   a9c9bb15e6c8b550caca88dc8fccb81c
#
_cell.length_a   1.000
_cell.length_b   1.000
_cell.length_c   1.000
_cell.angle_alpha   90.00
_cell.angle_beta   90.00
_cell.angle_gamma   90.00
#
_symmetry.space_group_name_H-M   'P 1'
#
loop_
_entity.id
_entity.type
_entity.pdbx_description
1 polymer ?
#
loop_
_entity_poly.entity_id
_entity_poly.type
_entity_poly.pdbx_seq_one_letter_code
_entity_poly.pdbx_strand_id
1 'polypeptide(L)'
;VRTLPHILSGSGWHTALFGMQHETAYPATLGFDEYDVSNSYCEYVVEHATRWLRNSPQSPFLLTAGFFETHRPFPRERYAPSDANSVDVPGYLPDTPEVRDDLAEFYGSITVADAKVGELLEVLTETGLDQNTWVVFMTDHGPALPRAKSTLYDAGTGIALIVRPPRGRTTEPLRYDELFSGVDLLPTLLELLGVEIPEEVQGVSHAGNIQKQSGELEEVRSEVFTTKTYHDSFDPIRAIRTKNYSYIENYAPRPVLDLPWDIADSPPGRAVATHITGPRPHRELYDLRADPEEAHNLLGLDADEASEAVANDLALRLNDWREKTLDVIPSDFAGTRISERYTETFLRIHGRPGANRSAIADERGIEQ
;
A
#
# COMPACT_ATOMS: atom_id res chain seq x y z
N VAL A 1 -9.54 -7.91 -16.91
CA VAL A 1 -9.80 -8.31 -15.51
C VAL A 1 -10.93 -7.43 -14.96
N ARG A 2 -11.90 -8.03 -14.27
CA ARG A 2 -12.98 -7.29 -13.61
C ARG A 2 -12.46 -6.75 -12.27
N THR A 3 -12.71 -5.47 -12.01
CA THR A 3 -12.42 -4.82 -10.73
C THR A 3 -13.60 -5.02 -9.75
N LEU A 4 -13.42 -4.70 -8.48
CA LEU A 4 -14.52 -4.72 -7.50
C LEU A 4 -15.74 -3.90 -7.95
N PRO A 5 -15.60 -2.64 -8.44
CA PRO A 5 -16.74 -1.87 -8.97
C PRO A 5 -17.46 -2.59 -10.12
N HIS A 6 -16.74 -3.19 -11.07
CA HIS A 6 -17.37 -3.94 -12.17
C HIS A 6 -18.24 -5.10 -11.67
N ILE A 7 -17.76 -5.85 -10.68
CA ILE A 7 -18.48 -7.01 -10.14
C ILE A 7 -19.72 -6.54 -9.38
N LEU A 8 -19.57 -5.51 -8.55
CA LEU A 8 -20.66 -4.98 -7.74
C LEU A 8 -21.71 -4.28 -8.60
N SER A 9 -21.33 -3.45 -9.57
CA SER A 9 -22.27 -2.81 -10.50
C SER A 9 -23.03 -3.87 -11.31
N GLY A 10 -22.34 -4.92 -11.79
CA GLY A 10 -22.97 -6.07 -12.42
C GLY A 10 -23.93 -6.85 -11.52
N SER A 11 -23.84 -6.69 -10.21
CA SER A 11 -24.70 -7.29 -9.17
C SER A 11 -25.77 -6.32 -8.65
N GLY A 12 -25.95 -5.16 -9.31
CA GLY A 12 -26.99 -4.18 -8.99
C GLY A 12 -26.61 -3.16 -7.91
N TRP A 13 -25.31 -3.06 -7.58
CA TRP A 13 -24.79 -2.04 -6.68
C TRP A 13 -24.55 -0.74 -7.46
N HIS A 14 -24.76 0.39 -6.81
CA HIS A 14 -24.33 1.70 -7.31
C HIS A 14 -22.92 2.01 -6.79
N THR A 15 -22.01 2.40 -7.68
CA THR A 15 -20.59 2.52 -7.34
C THR A 15 -20.04 3.91 -7.59
N ALA A 16 -19.39 4.50 -6.59
CA ALA A 16 -18.80 5.84 -6.66
C ALA A 16 -17.35 5.88 -6.20
N LEU A 17 -16.53 6.73 -6.86
CA LEU A 17 -15.14 6.99 -6.51
C LEU A 17 -14.92 8.51 -6.41
N PHE A 18 -14.37 8.95 -5.29
CA PHE A 18 -13.89 10.33 -5.11
C PHE A 18 -12.41 10.34 -4.74
N GLY A 19 -11.64 11.15 -5.46
CA GLY A 19 -10.23 11.42 -5.15
C GLY A 19 -9.23 10.45 -5.78
N MET A 20 -8.26 9.99 -4.98
CA MET A 20 -7.11 9.24 -5.46
C MET A 20 -7.48 7.86 -5.98
N GLN A 21 -6.98 7.53 -7.13
CA GLN A 21 -6.76 6.19 -7.66
C GLN A 21 -5.43 6.21 -8.43
N HIS A 22 -4.70 5.13 -8.42
CA HIS A 22 -3.42 5.04 -9.14
C HIS A 22 -3.31 3.76 -9.96
N GLU A 23 -4.44 3.11 -10.24
CA GLU A 23 -4.52 1.87 -11.01
C GLU A 23 -4.43 2.12 -12.51
N THR A 24 -4.93 3.26 -13.00
CA THR A 24 -4.96 3.56 -14.43
C THR A 24 -5.03 5.07 -14.70
N ALA A 25 -4.45 5.48 -15.84
CA ALA A 25 -4.63 6.82 -16.39
C ALA A 25 -6.06 7.07 -16.95
N TYR A 26 -6.90 6.03 -17.01
CA TYR A 26 -8.25 6.09 -17.57
C TYR A 26 -9.30 5.64 -16.54
N PRO A 27 -9.70 6.49 -15.58
CA PRO A 27 -10.60 6.13 -14.48
C PRO A 27 -11.91 5.49 -14.92
N ALA A 28 -12.44 5.88 -16.07
CA ALA A 28 -13.65 5.28 -16.67
C ALA A 28 -13.53 3.75 -16.89
N THR A 29 -12.31 3.21 -16.95
CA THR A 29 -12.09 1.77 -17.13
C THR A 29 -12.13 0.98 -15.83
N LEU A 30 -12.27 1.63 -14.68
CA LEU A 30 -12.37 0.97 -13.37
C LEU A 30 -13.77 0.41 -13.07
N GLY A 31 -14.79 0.85 -13.81
CA GLY A 31 -16.16 0.33 -13.69
C GLY A 31 -17.00 1.00 -12.60
N PHE A 32 -16.60 2.17 -12.10
CA PHE A 32 -17.46 2.99 -11.26
C PHE A 32 -18.58 3.66 -12.09
N ASP A 33 -19.77 3.74 -11.53
CA ASP A 33 -20.92 4.44 -12.16
C ASP A 33 -20.72 5.95 -12.09
N GLU A 34 -20.14 6.45 -11.00
CA GLU A 34 -19.77 7.86 -10.81
C GLU A 34 -18.31 7.96 -10.33
N TYR A 35 -17.58 8.95 -10.83
CA TYR A 35 -16.26 9.24 -10.28
C TYR A 35 -15.88 10.71 -10.44
N ASP A 36 -15.11 11.22 -9.46
CA ASP A 36 -14.42 12.49 -9.52
C ASP A 36 -13.01 12.34 -8.95
N VAL A 37 -12.02 12.39 -9.83
CA VAL A 37 -10.59 12.26 -9.53
C VAL A 37 -9.82 13.56 -9.77
N SER A 38 -10.53 14.70 -9.86
CA SER A 38 -9.96 16.00 -10.16
C SER A 38 -9.06 16.54 -9.03
N ASN A 39 -9.35 16.15 -7.80
CA ASN A 39 -8.56 16.52 -6.63
C ASN A 39 -8.56 15.37 -5.60
N SER A 40 -7.37 15.03 -5.08
CA SER A 40 -7.18 13.89 -4.17
C SER A 40 -6.90 14.31 -2.72
N TYR A 41 -6.84 15.60 -2.41
CA TYR A 41 -6.69 16.03 -1.03
C TYR A 41 -7.90 15.69 -0.19
N CYS A 42 -7.67 15.21 1.02
CA CYS A 42 -8.72 14.65 1.88
C CYS A 42 -9.88 15.61 2.13
N GLU A 43 -9.66 16.93 2.20
CA GLU A 43 -10.73 17.92 2.38
C GLU A 43 -11.72 17.91 1.20
N TYR A 44 -11.18 17.90 -0.02
CA TYR A 44 -12.00 17.86 -1.24
C TYR A 44 -12.77 16.55 -1.33
N VAL A 45 -12.06 15.44 -1.12
CA VAL A 45 -12.65 14.09 -1.22
C VAL A 45 -13.79 13.92 -0.21
N VAL A 46 -13.57 14.32 1.04
CA VAL A 46 -14.57 14.19 2.11
C VAL A 46 -15.76 15.11 1.88
N GLU A 47 -15.54 16.34 1.38
CA GLU A 47 -16.65 17.23 1.00
C GLU A 47 -17.56 16.57 -0.05
N HIS A 48 -16.99 15.97 -1.10
CA HIS A 48 -17.77 15.33 -2.16
C HIS A 48 -18.43 14.01 -1.69
N ALA A 49 -17.69 13.16 -1.00
CA ALA A 49 -18.19 11.91 -0.47
C ALA A 49 -19.32 12.11 0.55
N THR A 50 -19.18 13.07 1.46
CA THR A 50 -20.23 13.38 2.46
C THR A 50 -21.47 13.99 1.81
N ARG A 51 -21.31 14.85 0.80
CA ARG A 51 -22.43 15.36 0.01
C ARG A 51 -23.17 14.23 -0.69
N TRP A 52 -22.43 13.30 -1.29
CA TRP A 52 -22.99 12.13 -1.97
C TRP A 52 -23.77 11.24 -1.00
N LEU A 53 -23.23 10.94 0.18
CA LEU A 53 -23.89 10.15 1.22
C LEU A 53 -25.17 10.82 1.74
N ARG A 54 -25.15 12.15 1.95
CA ARG A 54 -26.35 12.90 2.40
C ARG A 54 -27.46 12.98 1.35
N ASN A 55 -27.12 12.84 0.08
CA ASN A 55 -28.09 12.81 -1.02
C ASN A 55 -28.79 11.45 -1.17
N SER A 56 -28.61 10.54 -0.21
CA SER A 56 -29.25 9.22 -0.18
C SER A 56 -28.92 8.40 -1.42
N PRO A 57 -27.70 7.90 -1.54
CA PRO A 57 -27.29 7.12 -2.70
C PRO A 57 -28.20 5.91 -2.92
N GLN A 58 -28.32 5.49 -4.16
CA GLN A 58 -29.02 4.25 -4.50
C GLN A 58 -28.36 3.08 -3.74
N SER A 59 -29.14 2.26 -3.07
CA SER A 59 -28.67 1.13 -2.26
C SER A 59 -28.97 -0.20 -2.97
N PRO A 60 -28.10 -1.20 -2.90
CA PRO A 60 -26.79 -1.18 -2.20
C PRO A 60 -25.74 -0.33 -2.95
N PHE A 61 -24.73 0.17 -2.24
CA PHE A 61 -23.70 1.00 -2.83
C PHE A 61 -22.26 0.60 -2.42
N LEU A 62 -21.30 0.95 -3.29
CA LEU A 62 -19.87 1.03 -2.99
C LEU A 62 -19.44 2.49 -3.09
N LEU A 63 -18.81 3.01 -2.05
CA LEU A 63 -18.13 4.30 -2.06
C LEU A 63 -16.64 4.10 -1.80
N THR A 64 -15.81 4.56 -2.72
CA THR A 64 -14.36 4.65 -2.54
C THR A 64 -13.96 6.11 -2.37
N ALA A 65 -13.30 6.44 -1.27
CA ALA A 65 -12.74 7.75 -0.97
C ALA A 65 -11.21 7.62 -0.87
N GLY A 66 -10.51 8.02 -1.93
CA GLY A 66 -9.06 7.91 -2.02
C GLY A 66 -8.38 9.24 -1.68
N PHE A 67 -7.47 9.23 -0.70
CA PHE A 67 -6.77 10.42 -0.23
C PHE A 67 -5.35 10.49 -0.80
N PHE A 68 -4.86 11.71 -1.06
CA PHE A 68 -3.46 11.97 -1.33
C PHE A 68 -2.60 11.79 -0.06
N GLU A 69 -3.18 12.13 1.08
CA GLU A 69 -2.57 11.92 2.39
C GLU A 69 -2.45 10.39 2.64
N THR A 70 -1.29 9.89 3.02
CA THR A 70 -0.10 10.57 3.55
C THR A 70 1.10 10.56 2.58
N HIS A 71 0.89 10.82 1.31
CA HIS A 71 1.99 10.93 0.34
C HIS A 71 2.81 12.21 0.56
N ARG A 72 4.14 12.14 0.32
CA ARG A 72 5.01 13.33 0.30
C ARG A 72 4.62 14.30 -0.82
N PRO A 73 4.87 15.63 -0.63
CA PRO A 73 5.48 16.29 0.54
C PRO A 73 4.48 16.55 1.68
N PHE A 74 5.00 16.95 2.85
CA PHE A 74 4.22 17.30 4.03
C PHE A 74 4.34 18.82 4.35
N PRO A 75 3.74 19.73 3.57
CA PRO A 75 3.85 21.15 3.81
C PRO A 75 3.21 21.55 5.16
N ARG A 76 4.00 22.25 6.00
CA ARG A 76 3.61 22.61 7.39
C ARG A 76 2.40 23.53 7.47
N GLU A 77 2.15 24.31 6.42
CA GLU A 77 0.97 25.17 6.30
C GLU A 77 -0.33 24.39 6.15
N ARG A 78 -0.23 23.14 5.68
CA ARG A 78 -1.36 22.22 5.52
C ARG A 78 -1.43 21.21 6.66
N TYR A 79 -0.27 20.70 7.08
CA TYR A 79 -0.17 19.64 8.08
C TYR A 79 0.67 20.14 9.26
N ALA A 80 0.01 20.58 10.34
CA ALA A 80 0.73 20.99 11.55
C ALA A 80 1.54 19.79 12.08
N PRO A 81 2.89 19.90 12.19
CA PRO A 81 3.72 18.81 12.66
C PRO A 81 3.35 18.37 14.08
N SER A 82 3.48 17.11 14.37
CA SER A 82 3.47 16.59 15.74
C SER A 82 4.74 17.01 16.49
N ASP A 83 4.83 16.71 17.79
CA ASP A 83 6.08 16.94 18.54
C ASP A 83 7.17 15.94 18.09
N ALA A 84 8.25 16.44 17.52
CA ALA A 84 9.39 15.66 17.04
C ALA A 84 10.06 14.81 18.15
N ASN A 85 9.90 15.18 19.44
CA ASN A 85 10.41 14.40 20.55
C ASN A 85 9.52 13.18 20.89
N SER A 86 8.29 13.18 20.41
CA SER A 86 7.30 12.12 20.69
C SER A 86 7.11 11.15 19.53
N VAL A 87 7.81 11.33 18.39
CA VAL A 87 7.72 10.40 17.27
C VAL A 87 8.55 9.14 17.51
N ASP A 88 8.01 8.01 17.09
CA ASP A 88 8.74 6.75 17.06
C ASP A 88 9.57 6.68 15.77
N VAL A 89 10.91 6.64 15.93
CA VAL A 89 11.82 6.47 14.80
C VAL A 89 11.95 4.98 14.51
N PRO A 90 11.57 4.48 13.31
CA PRO A 90 11.77 3.08 12.94
C PRO A 90 13.24 2.66 13.08
N GLY A 91 13.51 1.45 13.56
CA GLY A 91 14.88 0.96 13.83
C GLY A 91 15.79 0.90 12.59
N TYR A 92 15.20 0.90 11.39
CA TYR A 92 15.94 0.96 10.12
C TYR A 92 16.32 2.38 9.68
N LEU A 93 15.96 3.43 10.44
CA LEU A 93 16.35 4.81 10.19
C LEU A 93 17.30 5.33 11.26
N PRO A 94 18.25 6.22 10.91
CA PRO A 94 19.06 6.90 11.92
C PRO A 94 18.21 7.89 12.72
N ASP A 95 18.33 7.84 14.04
CA ASP A 95 17.65 8.76 14.95
C ASP A 95 18.40 10.10 15.00
N THR A 96 18.04 11.02 14.10
CA THR A 96 18.59 12.38 14.05
C THR A 96 17.47 13.41 14.15
N PRO A 97 17.79 14.67 14.55
CA PRO A 97 16.78 15.75 14.61
C PRO A 97 16.04 15.92 13.28
N GLU A 98 16.73 15.83 12.15
CA GLU A 98 16.15 16.02 10.82
C GLU A 98 15.20 14.89 10.44
N VAL A 99 15.49 13.64 10.84
CA VAL A 99 14.61 12.48 10.65
C VAL A 99 13.38 12.60 11.54
N ARG A 100 13.56 13.01 12.80
CA ARG A 100 12.44 13.24 13.72
C ARG A 100 11.52 14.36 13.26
N ASP A 101 12.07 15.45 12.74
CA ASP A 101 11.29 16.56 12.18
C ASP A 101 10.45 16.10 10.97
N ASP A 102 11.02 15.31 10.06
CA ASP A 102 10.32 14.76 8.90
C ASP A 102 9.20 13.78 9.33
N LEU A 103 9.46 12.93 10.32
CA LEU A 103 8.43 12.05 10.89
C LEU A 103 7.33 12.84 11.60
N ALA A 104 7.65 13.95 12.28
CA ALA A 104 6.66 14.82 12.89
C ALA A 104 5.73 15.46 11.85
N GLU A 105 6.26 15.86 10.68
CA GLU A 105 5.48 16.35 9.55
C GLU A 105 4.58 15.25 8.96
N PHE A 106 5.12 14.04 8.81
CA PHE A 106 4.35 12.87 8.39
C PHE A 106 3.19 12.56 9.36
N TYR A 107 3.43 12.58 10.67
CA TYR A 107 2.39 12.40 11.69
C TYR A 107 1.34 13.51 11.64
N GLY A 108 1.75 14.74 11.31
CA GLY A 108 0.83 15.85 11.06
C GLY A 108 -0.14 15.54 9.90
N SER A 109 0.35 14.95 8.81
CA SER A 109 -0.51 14.57 7.69
C SER A 109 -1.46 13.42 8.04
N ILE A 110 -1.03 12.46 8.86
CA ILE A 110 -1.89 11.39 9.39
C ILE A 110 -3.02 12.00 10.24
N THR A 111 -2.69 12.96 11.12
CA THR A 111 -3.69 13.62 11.98
C THR A 111 -4.79 14.29 11.16
N VAL A 112 -4.44 14.95 10.06
CA VAL A 112 -5.43 15.58 9.17
C VAL A 112 -6.27 14.54 8.45
N ALA A 113 -5.64 13.48 7.92
CA ALA A 113 -6.36 12.39 7.26
C ALA A 113 -7.33 11.67 8.23
N ASP A 114 -6.90 11.39 9.47
CA ASP A 114 -7.72 10.75 10.50
C ASP A 114 -8.96 11.61 10.84
N ALA A 115 -8.77 12.92 11.02
CA ALA A 115 -9.89 13.84 11.26
C ALA A 115 -10.89 13.81 10.10
N LYS A 116 -10.44 13.71 8.86
CA LYS A 116 -11.30 13.63 7.68
C LYS A 116 -12.01 12.28 7.55
N VAL A 117 -11.36 11.19 7.94
CA VAL A 117 -12.05 9.88 8.09
C VAL A 117 -13.16 10.01 9.14
N GLY A 118 -12.90 10.68 10.27
CA GLY A 118 -13.90 10.96 11.30
C GLY A 118 -15.16 11.63 10.73
N GLU A 119 -15.01 12.68 9.91
CA GLU A 119 -16.13 13.37 9.26
C GLU A 119 -16.97 12.42 8.37
N LEU A 120 -16.34 11.52 7.61
CA LEU A 120 -17.05 10.51 6.82
C LEU A 120 -17.86 9.55 7.70
N LEU A 121 -17.28 9.11 8.80
CA LEU A 121 -17.93 8.19 9.76
C LEU A 121 -19.10 8.84 10.47
N GLU A 122 -18.99 10.14 10.79
CA GLU A 122 -20.09 10.92 11.36
C GLU A 122 -21.27 10.99 10.40
N VAL A 123 -21.02 11.28 9.11
CA VAL A 123 -22.09 11.34 8.10
C VAL A 123 -22.78 9.99 7.88
N LEU A 124 -22.03 8.87 7.91
CA LEU A 124 -22.64 7.55 7.87
C LEU A 124 -23.60 7.34 9.06
N THR A 125 -23.24 7.83 10.24
CA THR A 125 -24.10 7.74 11.44
C THR A 125 -25.29 8.70 11.36
N GLU A 126 -25.09 9.96 10.96
CA GLU A 126 -26.15 10.95 10.77
C GLU A 126 -27.24 10.48 9.79
N THR A 127 -26.83 9.82 8.71
CA THR A 127 -27.73 9.31 7.67
C THR A 127 -28.32 7.94 8.00
N GLY A 128 -27.86 7.27 9.07
CA GLY A 128 -28.25 5.91 9.43
C GLY A 128 -27.70 4.82 8.51
N LEU A 129 -26.84 5.17 7.56
CA LEU A 129 -26.22 4.23 6.63
C LEU A 129 -25.26 3.27 7.34
N ASP A 130 -24.68 3.65 8.49
CA ASP A 130 -23.78 2.83 9.30
C ASP A 130 -24.43 1.52 9.81
N GLN A 131 -25.79 1.45 9.82
CA GLN A 131 -26.52 0.25 10.26
C GLN A 131 -26.30 -0.94 9.31
N ASN A 132 -26.01 -0.69 8.03
CA ASN A 132 -25.85 -1.73 7.01
C ASN A 132 -24.65 -1.47 6.07
N THR A 133 -23.61 -0.82 6.57
CA THR A 133 -22.41 -0.50 5.79
C THR A 133 -21.17 -1.10 6.45
N TRP A 134 -20.43 -1.91 5.70
CA TRP A 134 -19.05 -2.27 6.03
C TRP A 134 -18.16 -1.07 5.71
N VAL A 135 -17.25 -0.75 6.61
CA VAL A 135 -16.23 0.27 6.39
C VAL A 135 -14.87 -0.40 6.35
N VAL A 136 -14.12 -0.13 5.28
CA VAL A 136 -12.75 -0.59 5.13
C VAL A 136 -11.83 0.62 5.04
N PHE A 137 -10.89 0.73 5.96
CA PHE A 137 -9.78 1.66 5.88
C PHE A 137 -8.52 0.88 5.52
N MET A 138 -7.77 1.35 4.54
CA MET A 138 -6.51 0.72 4.13
C MET A 138 -5.53 1.72 3.54
N THR A 139 -4.24 1.35 3.58
CA THR A 139 -3.19 1.99 2.79
C THR A 139 -2.80 1.07 1.63
N ASP A 140 -2.21 1.61 0.58
CA ASP A 140 -1.77 0.87 -0.61
C ASP A 140 -0.43 0.17 -0.38
N HIS A 141 0.48 0.77 0.37
CA HIS A 141 1.79 0.27 0.76
C HIS A 141 2.28 0.95 2.04
N GLY A 142 3.47 0.61 2.49
CA GLY A 142 4.10 1.22 3.66
C GLY A 142 4.50 2.69 3.44
N PRO A 143 4.98 3.38 4.50
CA PRO A 143 5.23 4.82 4.45
C PRO A 143 6.31 5.21 3.44
N ALA A 144 6.28 6.47 2.98
CA ALA A 144 7.27 7.04 2.07
C ALA A 144 8.60 7.35 2.81
N LEU A 145 9.25 6.28 3.28
CA LEU A 145 10.51 6.29 4.01
C LEU A 145 11.53 5.34 3.35
N PRO A 146 12.85 5.58 3.53
CA PRO A 146 13.86 4.60 3.13
C PRO A 146 13.57 3.22 3.71
N ARG A 147 13.84 2.16 2.95
CA ARG A 147 13.61 0.77 3.32
C ARG A 147 12.13 0.38 3.53
N ALA A 148 11.20 1.29 3.26
CA ALA A 148 9.76 1.05 3.26
C ALA A 148 9.21 1.11 1.83
N LYS A 149 8.57 2.20 1.39
CA LYS A 149 8.03 2.34 0.03
C LYS A 149 9.03 1.85 -1.04
N SER A 150 8.52 1.10 -2.02
CA SER A 150 9.31 0.55 -3.14
C SER A 150 10.28 -0.57 -2.77
N THR A 151 10.13 -1.20 -1.60
CA THR A 151 10.85 -2.41 -1.20
C THR A 151 9.88 -3.56 -0.92
N LEU A 152 10.39 -4.78 -0.76
CA LEU A 152 9.57 -5.94 -0.36
C LEU A 152 9.82 -6.38 1.10
N TYR A 153 10.46 -5.52 1.90
CA TYR A 153 10.49 -5.68 3.35
C TYR A 153 9.12 -5.41 3.96
N ASP A 154 8.89 -5.87 5.19
CA ASP A 154 7.64 -5.64 5.92
C ASP A 154 7.22 -4.16 5.96
N ALA A 155 8.19 -3.28 6.22
CA ALA A 155 7.94 -1.83 6.23
C ALA A 155 7.42 -1.29 4.89
N GLY A 156 7.66 -1.98 3.76
CA GLY A 156 7.18 -1.60 2.43
C GLY A 156 5.90 -2.30 2.03
N THR A 157 5.73 -3.56 2.42
CA THR A 157 4.58 -4.40 2.02
C THR A 157 3.48 -4.47 3.06
N GLY A 158 3.80 -4.20 4.34
CA GLY A 158 2.84 -4.11 5.42
C GLY A 158 1.93 -2.89 5.25
N ILE A 159 0.62 -3.12 5.24
CA ILE A 159 -0.39 -2.07 5.12
C ILE A 159 -1.22 -1.96 6.39
N ALA A 160 -1.74 -0.76 6.66
CA ALA A 160 -2.84 -0.61 7.58
C ALA A 160 -4.11 -1.17 6.92
N LEU A 161 -4.80 -2.06 7.60
CA LEU A 161 -6.10 -2.59 7.16
C LEU A 161 -7.03 -2.71 8.37
N ILE A 162 -8.11 -1.94 8.36
CA ILE A 162 -9.13 -1.95 9.42
C ILE A 162 -10.48 -2.22 8.77
N VAL A 163 -11.18 -3.25 9.25
CA VAL A 163 -12.52 -3.60 8.79
C VAL A 163 -13.51 -3.40 9.91
N ARG A 164 -14.45 -2.48 9.73
CA ARG A 164 -15.55 -2.22 10.68
C ARG A 164 -16.85 -2.79 10.14
N PRO A 165 -17.50 -3.72 10.86
CA PRO A 165 -18.80 -4.26 10.46
C PRO A 165 -19.92 -3.23 10.58
N PRO A 166 -21.08 -3.46 9.93
CA PRO A 166 -22.30 -2.70 10.18
C PRO A 166 -22.64 -2.62 11.67
N ARG A 167 -23.13 -1.48 12.13
CA ARG A 167 -23.37 -1.17 13.56
C ARG A 167 -24.28 -2.17 14.29
N GLY A 168 -25.17 -2.82 13.55
CA GLY A 168 -26.07 -3.86 14.12
C GLY A 168 -25.39 -5.20 14.38
N ARG A 169 -24.15 -5.39 13.90
CA ARG A 169 -23.35 -6.59 14.14
C ARG A 169 -22.39 -6.31 15.29
N THR A 170 -22.70 -6.83 16.48
CA THR A 170 -21.77 -6.77 17.62
C THR A 170 -20.63 -7.74 17.40
N THR A 171 -19.44 -7.21 17.19
CA THR A 171 -18.18 -7.98 17.19
C THR A 171 -17.26 -7.34 18.21
N GLU A 172 -16.60 -8.17 19.01
CA GLU A 172 -15.49 -7.68 19.83
C GLU A 172 -14.34 -7.23 18.91
N PRO A 173 -13.61 -6.16 19.28
CA PRO A 173 -12.42 -5.76 18.51
C PRO A 173 -11.44 -6.93 18.40
N LEU A 174 -11.03 -7.25 17.18
CA LEU A 174 -10.13 -8.34 16.88
C LEU A 174 -8.86 -7.80 16.25
N ARG A 175 -7.70 -8.13 16.82
CA ARG A 175 -6.43 -8.03 16.10
C ARG A 175 -6.27 -9.27 15.25
N TYR A 176 -6.12 -9.06 13.95
CA TYR A 176 -6.01 -10.14 12.97
C TYR A 176 -4.54 -10.42 12.65
N ASP A 177 -3.95 -11.44 13.29
CA ASP A 177 -2.52 -11.78 13.17
C ASP A 177 -2.26 -12.87 12.11
N GLU A 178 -3.26 -13.26 11.31
CA GLU A 178 -3.10 -14.19 10.20
C GLU A 178 -2.53 -13.48 8.96
N LEU A 179 -1.83 -14.25 8.10
CA LEU A 179 -1.33 -13.72 6.84
C LEU A 179 -2.48 -13.30 5.93
N PHE A 180 -2.41 -12.07 5.42
CA PHE A 180 -3.38 -11.47 4.51
C PHE A 180 -2.64 -10.87 3.31
N SER A 181 -3.03 -11.23 2.10
CA SER A 181 -2.51 -10.64 0.87
C SER A 181 -3.48 -9.60 0.30
N GLY A 182 -2.99 -8.57 -0.37
CA GLY A 182 -3.86 -7.59 -1.04
C GLY A 182 -4.86 -8.22 -2.03
N VAL A 183 -4.50 -9.34 -2.66
CA VAL A 183 -5.42 -10.09 -3.55
C VAL A 183 -6.59 -10.75 -2.81
N ASP A 184 -6.51 -10.91 -1.48
CA ASP A 184 -7.55 -11.53 -0.66
C ASP A 184 -8.67 -10.54 -0.30
N LEU A 185 -8.43 -9.25 -0.46
CA LEU A 185 -9.42 -8.23 -0.14
C LEU A 185 -10.67 -8.39 -1.01
N LEU A 186 -10.49 -8.59 -2.31
CA LEU A 186 -11.61 -8.73 -3.24
C LEU A 186 -12.55 -9.91 -2.87
N PRO A 187 -12.09 -11.17 -2.77
CA PRO A 187 -12.98 -12.28 -2.41
C PRO A 187 -13.52 -12.14 -0.99
N THR A 188 -12.77 -11.56 -0.06
CA THR A 188 -13.24 -11.32 1.31
C THR A 188 -14.41 -10.34 1.32
N LEU A 189 -14.32 -9.23 0.61
CA LEU A 189 -15.43 -8.28 0.51
C LEU A 189 -16.64 -8.89 -0.19
N LEU A 190 -16.46 -9.58 -1.30
CA LEU A 190 -17.57 -10.21 -2.02
C LEU A 190 -18.33 -11.18 -1.12
N GLU A 191 -17.63 -12.03 -0.37
CA GLU A 191 -18.26 -12.97 0.57
C GLU A 191 -18.96 -12.26 1.74
N LEU A 192 -18.36 -11.22 2.33
CA LEU A 192 -18.99 -10.40 3.37
C LEU A 192 -20.28 -9.73 2.89
N LEU A 193 -20.34 -9.40 1.61
CA LEU A 193 -21.49 -8.76 0.95
C LEU A 193 -22.50 -9.75 0.38
N GLY A 194 -22.20 -11.05 0.40
CA GLY A 194 -23.05 -12.11 -0.17
C GLY A 194 -23.11 -12.08 -1.71
N VAL A 195 -22.04 -11.58 -2.35
CA VAL A 195 -21.88 -11.54 -3.81
C VAL A 195 -20.99 -12.70 -4.23
N GLU A 196 -21.35 -13.34 -5.35
CA GLU A 196 -20.60 -14.49 -5.89
C GLU A 196 -19.16 -14.08 -6.25
N ILE A 197 -18.19 -14.91 -5.83
CA ILE A 197 -16.77 -14.72 -6.15
C ILE A 197 -16.50 -15.32 -7.53
N PRO A 198 -16.07 -14.53 -8.52
CA PRO A 198 -15.75 -15.06 -9.84
C PRO A 198 -14.59 -16.05 -9.84
N GLU A 199 -14.63 -17.04 -10.73
CA GLU A 199 -13.61 -18.11 -10.82
C GLU A 199 -12.20 -17.60 -11.11
N GLU A 200 -12.07 -16.45 -11.80
CA GLU A 200 -10.78 -15.85 -12.12
C GLU A 200 -10.11 -15.14 -10.92
N VAL A 201 -10.77 -15.04 -9.78
CA VAL A 201 -10.20 -14.39 -8.57
C VAL A 201 -9.17 -15.33 -7.94
N GLN A 202 -7.94 -14.83 -7.79
CA GLN A 202 -6.80 -15.63 -7.28
C GLN A 202 -6.67 -15.56 -5.75
N GLY A 203 -7.29 -14.56 -5.11
CA GLY A 203 -7.29 -14.41 -3.66
C GLY A 203 -8.15 -15.46 -2.96
N VAL A 204 -7.97 -15.60 -1.67
CA VAL A 204 -8.80 -16.41 -0.78
C VAL A 204 -9.55 -15.52 0.21
N SER A 205 -10.77 -15.91 0.56
CA SER A 205 -11.58 -15.09 1.46
C SER A 205 -11.23 -15.35 2.93
N HIS A 206 -11.13 -14.28 3.69
CA HIS A 206 -10.99 -14.26 5.15
C HIS A 206 -12.32 -13.93 5.86
N ALA A 207 -13.44 -13.87 5.13
CA ALA A 207 -14.74 -13.48 5.67
C ALA A 207 -15.18 -14.34 6.85
N GLY A 208 -14.89 -15.66 6.80
CA GLY A 208 -15.19 -16.58 7.88
C GLY A 208 -14.54 -16.17 9.20
N ASN A 209 -13.27 -15.77 9.19
CA ASN A 209 -12.57 -15.27 10.38
C ASN A 209 -13.07 -13.88 10.83
N ILE A 210 -13.33 -12.96 9.89
CA ILE A 210 -13.81 -11.60 10.19
C ILE A 210 -15.21 -11.64 10.83
N GLN A 211 -16.03 -12.61 10.47
CA GLN A 211 -17.38 -12.77 11.02
C GLN A 211 -17.44 -13.57 12.32
N LYS A 212 -16.34 -14.19 12.75
CA LYS A 212 -16.29 -14.92 14.03
C LYS A 212 -16.53 -13.96 15.20
N GLN A 213 -17.41 -14.34 16.08
CA GLN A 213 -17.67 -13.61 17.33
C GLN A 213 -16.76 -14.06 18.48
N SER A 214 -16.18 -15.24 18.40
CA SER A 214 -15.27 -15.81 19.40
C SER A 214 -14.58 -17.07 18.84
N GLY A 215 -13.49 -17.49 19.47
CA GLY A 215 -12.73 -18.67 19.12
C GLY A 215 -11.43 -18.39 18.40
N GLU A 216 -10.66 -19.44 18.14
CA GLU A 216 -9.39 -19.33 17.41
C GLU A 216 -9.64 -19.01 15.93
N LEU A 217 -8.76 -18.18 15.38
CA LEU A 217 -8.73 -17.89 13.96
C LEU A 217 -8.25 -19.13 13.19
N GLU A 218 -8.82 -19.36 12.04
CA GLU A 218 -8.34 -20.40 11.12
C GLU A 218 -7.18 -19.85 10.28
N GLU A 219 -6.17 -20.66 10.07
CA GLU A 219 -5.13 -20.34 9.11
C GLU A 219 -5.72 -20.42 7.69
N VAL A 220 -5.86 -19.27 7.05
CA VAL A 220 -6.37 -19.18 5.67
C VAL A 220 -5.24 -19.30 4.66
N ARG A 221 -4.06 -18.76 5.01
CA ARG A 221 -2.84 -18.82 4.20
C ARG A 221 -1.63 -19.22 5.02
N SER A 222 -0.77 -20.07 4.49
CA SER A 222 0.55 -20.36 5.05
C SER A 222 1.64 -19.42 4.54
N GLU A 223 1.35 -18.68 3.45
CA GLU A 223 2.32 -17.80 2.79
C GLU A 223 1.64 -16.73 1.96
N VAL A 224 2.35 -15.62 1.76
CA VAL A 224 1.99 -14.54 0.83
C VAL A 224 3.18 -14.24 -0.10
N PHE A 225 2.86 -13.82 -1.33
CA PHE A 225 3.84 -13.48 -2.35
C PHE A 225 3.72 -12.00 -2.67
N THR A 226 4.88 -11.34 -2.82
CA THR A 226 4.94 -9.93 -3.19
C THR A 226 5.90 -9.72 -4.34
N THR A 227 5.59 -8.74 -5.20
CA THR A 227 6.36 -8.49 -6.40
C THR A 227 6.59 -7.01 -6.61
N LYS A 228 7.75 -6.69 -7.14
CA LYS A 228 8.08 -5.41 -7.74
C LYS A 228 8.80 -5.68 -9.04
N THR A 229 8.51 -4.93 -10.09
CA THR A 229 9.26 -5.01 -11.35
C THR A 229 9.78 -3.64 -11.75
N TYR A 230 8.98 -2.62 -11.55
CA TYR A 230 9.30 -1.23 -11.88
C TYR A 230 8.61 -0.29 -10.90
N HIS A 231 9.28 0.80 -10.53
CA HIS A 231 8.71 1.97 -9.89
C HIS A 231 9.30 3.21 -10.58
N ASP A 232 10.27 3.90 -10.00
CA ASP A 232 11.02 4.95 -10.70
C ASP A 232 12.12 4.37 -11.60
N SER A 233 12.56 3.16 -11.28
CA SER A 233 13.56 2.40 -12.01
C SER A 233 13.12 0.94 -12.21
N PHE A 234 13.75 0.26 -13.18
CA PHE A 234 13.57 -1.18 -13.36
C PHE A 234 14.32 -1.93 -12.27
N ASP A 235 13.58 -2.54 -11.38
CA ASP A 235 14.11 -3.22 -10.21
C ASP A 235 13.25 -4.45 -9.87
N PRO A 236 13.37 -5.55 -10.64
CA PRO A 236 12.58 -6.74 -10.39
C PRO A 236 13.02 -7.43 -9.11
N ILE A 237 12.09 -7.58 -8.19
CA ILE A 237 12.23 -8.25 -6.90
C ILE A 237 11.02 -9.16 -6.72
N ARG A 238 11.21 -10.32 -6.12
CA ARG A 238 10.14 -11.25 -5.73
C ARG A 238 10.37 -11.68 -4.29
N ALA A 239 9.30 -11.85 -3.56
CA ALA A 239 9.40 -12.31 -2.18
C ALA A 239 8.28 -13.29 -1.83
N ILE A 240 8.60 -14.18 -0.90
CA ILE A 240 7.66 -15.05 -0.20
C ILE A 240 7.80 -14.79 1.30
N ARG A 241 6.67 -14.62 1.97
CA ARG A 241 6.60 -14.41 3.41
C ARG A 241 5.70 -15.47 4.04
N THR A 242 6.19 -16.11 5.08
CA THR A 242 5.44 -16.98 5.99
C THR A 242 5.27 -16.28 7.34
N LYS A 243 4.60 -16.89 8.30
CA LYS A 243 4.55 -16.37 9.68
C LYS A 243 5.92 -16.24 10.35
N ASN A 244 6.90 -17.05 9.92
CA ASN A 244 8.21 -17.15 10.56
C ASN A 244 9.36 -16.56 9.77
N TYR A 245 9.25 -16.53 8.44
CA TYR A 245 10.36 -16.14 7.57
C TYR A 245 9.91 -15.23 6.44
N SER A 246 10.79 -14.30 6.07
CA SER A 246 10.72 -13.53 4.84
C SER A 246 11.90 -13.88 3.96
N TYR A 247 11.64 -14.24 2.69
CA TYR A 247 12.67 -14.57 1.71
C TYR A 247 12.48 -13.69 0.48
N ILE A 248 13.57 -13.03 0.06
CA ILE A 248 13.56 -12.04 -1.03
C ILE A 248 14.59 -12.43 -2.08
N GLU A 249 14.22 -12.39 -3.36
CA GLU A 249 15.11 -12.51 -4.51
C GLU A 249 15.20 -11.21 -5.30
N ASN A 250 16.42 -10.71 -5.48
CA ASN A 250 16.76 -9.48 -6.19
C ASN A 250 17.39 -9.83 -7.55
N TYR A 251 16.76 -9.46 -8.66
CA TYR A 251 17.18 -9.87 -9.99
C TYR A 251 17.97 -8.80 -10.75
N ALA A 252 18.01 -7.57 -10.27
CA ALA A 252 18.75 -6.48 -10.87
C ALA A 252 20.00 -6.11 -10.05
N PRO A 253 21.12 -5.73 -10.70
CA PRO A 253 22.30 -5.21 -10.04
C PRO A 253 22.07 -3.77 -9.56
N ARG A 254 21.35 -3.62 -8.46
CA ARG A 254 21.00 -2.33 -7.84
C ARG A 254 21.78 -2.13 -6.53
N PRO A 255 21.87 -0.89 -6.01
CA PRO A 255 22.38 -0.65 -4.67
C PRO A 255 21.50 -1.34 -3.63
N VAL A 256 21.98 -1.44 -2.39
CA VAL A 256 21.24 -2.06 -1.26
C VAL A 256 19.81 -1.54 -1.19
N LEU A 257 19.62 -0.22 -1.30
CA LEU A 257 18.29 0.39 -1.50
C LEU A 257 18.34 1.30 -2.72
N ASP A 258 17.39 1.12 -3.62
CA ASP A 258 17.13 2.03 -4.75
C ASP A 258 15.95 2.92 -4.36
N LEU A 259 16.25 4.12 -3.86
CA LEU A 259 15.25 5.01 -3.28
C LEU A 259 14.43 5.71 -4.36
N PRO A 260 13.10 5.72 -4.25
CA PRO A 260 12.25 6.63 -5.02
C PRO A 260 12.65 8.09 -4.81
N TRP A 261 12.41 8.92 -5.83
CA TRP A 261 12.91 10.31 -5.80
C TRP A 261 12.28 11.14 -4.68
N ASP A 262 10.99 10.92 -4.40
CA ASP A 262 10.29 11.59 -3.30
C ASP A 262 10.90 11.26 -1.93
N ILE A 263 11.58 10.11 -1.83
CA ILE A 263 12.30 9.67 -0.64
C ILE A 263 13.77 10.09 -0.69
N ALA A 264 14.45 9.94 -1.83
CA ALA A 264 15.88 10.23 -1.95
C ALA A 264 16.24 11.66 -1.54
N ASP A 265 15.39 12.63 -1.86
CA ASP A 265 15.58 14.04 -1.51
C ASP A 265 15.02 14.43 -0.13
N SER A 266 14.37 13.50 0.59
CA SER A 266 13.88 13.74 1.94
C SER A 266 14.99 13.74 2.99
N PRO A 267 14.77 14.31 4.19
CA PRO A 267 15.74 14.21 5.28
C PRO A 267 16.13 12.77 5.63
N PRO A 268 15.21 11.79 5.78
CA PRO A 268 15.60 10.40 5.97
C PRO A 268 16.39 9.79 4.81
N GLY A 269 16.03 10.12 3.56
CA GLY A 269 16.74 9.65 2.37
C GLY A 269 18.18 10.12 2.34
N ARG A 270 18.43 11.41 2.63
CA ARG A 270 19.78 11.95 2.74
C ARG A 270 20.57 11.37 3.89
N ALA A 271 19.92 11.09 5.02
CA ALA A 271 20.55 10.51 6.19
C ALA A 271 21.11 9.10 5.94
N VAL A 272 20.44 8.30 5.10
CA VAL A 272 20.89 6.93 4.75
C VAL A 272 21.75 6.86 3.49
N ALA A 273 21.87 7.92 2.70
CA ALA A 273 22.43 7.90 1.35
C ALA A 273 23.84 7.27 1.24
N THR A 274 24.69 7.42 2.26
CA THR A 274 26.05 6.85 2.27
C THR A 274 26.10 5.37 2.64
N HIS A 275 25.05 4.82 3.22
CA HIS A 275 24.99 3.45 3.73
C HIS A 275 24.32 2.46 2.76
N ILE A 276 23.64 2.96 1.74
CA ILE A 276 22.82 2.15 0.83
C ILE A 276 23.45 1.91 -0.55
N THR A 277 24.68 2.40 -0.79
CA THR A 277 25.33 2.37 -2.12
C THR A 277 26.02 1.05 -2.46
N GLY A 278 26.19 0.15 -1.49
CA GLY A 278 26.79 -1.17 -1.72
C GLY A 278 25.96 -2.05 -2.64
N PRO A 279 26.53 -3.13 -3.19
CA PRO A 279 25.77 -4.07 -4.00
C PRO A 279 24.74 -4.80 -3.13
N ARG A 280 23.50 -4.88 -3.64
CA ARG A 280 22.43 -5.63 -3.00
C ARG A 280 22.66 -7.14 -3.14
N PRO A 281 22.45 -7.96 -2.09
CA PRO A 281 22.49 -9.42 -2.20
C PRO A 281 21.45 -9.93 -3.22
N HIS A 282 21.79 -11.03 -3.91
CA HIS A 282 20.80 -11.68 -4.78
C HIS A 282 19.68 -12.33 -3.97
N ARG A 283 19.99 -12.94 -2.83
CA ARG A 283 19.04 -13.59 -1.93
C ARG A 283 19.14 -12.99 -0.53
N GLU A 284 17.99 -12.85 0.11
CA GLU A 284 17.89 -12.40 1.49
C GLU A 284 16.91 -13.31 2.24
N LEU A 285 17.24 -13.65 3.49
CA LEU A 285 16.38 -14.42 4.39
C LEU A 285 16.38 -13.79 5.77
N TYR A 286 15.19 -13.65 6.35
CA TYR A 286 15.00 -13.07 7.68
C TYR A 286 14.12 -13.98 8.54
N ASP A 287 14.52 -14.24 9.80
CA ASP A 287 13.70 -14.91 10.81
C ASP A 287 12.85 -13.87 11.55
N LEU A 288 11.59 -13.76 11.20
CA LEU A 288 10.66 -12.73 11.69
C LEU A 288 10.34 -12.85 13.19
N ARG A 289 10.63 -14.00 13.81
CA ARG A 289 10.45 -14.22 15.25
C ARG A 289 11.54 -13.55 16.07
N ALA A 290 12.76 -13.49 15.53
CA ALA A 290 13.93 -12.90 16.17
C ALA A 290 14.24 -11.50 15.64
N ASP A 291 13.88 -11.22 14.38
CA ASP A 291 14.20 -10.01 13.64
C ASP A 291 12.97 -9.53 12.82
N PRO A 292 11.92 -9.03 13.50
CA PRO A 292 10.70 -8.56 12.84
C PRO A 292 10.94 -7.34 11.92
N GLU A 293 12.03 -6.60 12.09
CA GLU A 293 12.41 -5.46 11.25
C GLU A 293 13.26 -5.86 10.03
N GLU A 294 13.59 -7.16 9.89
CA GLU A 294 14.35 -7.70 8.75
C GLU A 294 15.73 -7.02 8.59
N ALA A 295 16.39 -6.73 9.72
CA ALA A 295 17.66 -6.00 9.75
C ALA A 295 18.87 -6.88 9.40
N HIS A 296 18.80 -8.20 9.65
CA HIS A 296 19.91 -9.12 9.59
C HIS A 296 19.67 -10.25 8.59
N ASN A 297 20.22 -10.09 7.37
CA ASN A 297 20.13 -11.14 6.35
C ASN A 297 20.93 -12.38 6.79
N LEU A 298 20.24 -13.52 6.98
CA LEU A 298 20.81 -14.79 7.38
C LEU A 298 21.64 -15.47 6.28
N LEU A 299 21.57 -14.99 5.03
CA LEU A 299 22.32 -15.50 3.87
C LEU A 299 23.59 -14.69 3.60
N GLY A 300 24.22 -14.13 4.65
CA GLY A 300 25.50 -13.44 4.56
C GLY A 300 26.69 -14.40 4.37
N LEU A 301 27.90 -13.88 4.52
CA LEU A 301 29.15 -14.68 4.35
C LEU A 301 29.25 -15.87 5.31
N ASP A 302 28.61 -15.78 6.47
CA ASP A 302 28.62 -16.79 7.53
C ASP A 302 27.26 -17.55 7.62
N ALA A 303 26.55 -17.67 6.49
CA ALA A 303 25.28 -18.39 6.44
C ALA A 303 25.45 -19.84 6.92
N ASP A 304 24.62 -20.26 7.86
CA ASP A 304 24.62 -21.63 8.34
C ASP A 304 23.79 -22.56 7.44
N GLU A 305 24.01 -23.87 7.58
CA GLU A 305 23.35 -24.89 6.76
C GLU A 305 21.82 -24.90 6.98
N ALA A 306 21.35 -24.54 8.16
CA ALA A 306 19.92 -24.47 8.47
C ALA A 306 19.24 -23.30 7.76
N SER A 307 19.85 -22.11 7.76
CA SER A 307 19.38 -20.94 7.03
C SER A 307 19.36 -21.18 5.53
N GLU A 308 20.39 -21.79 4.97
CA GLU A 308 20.41 -22.17 3.55
C GLU A 308 19.31 -23.20 3.20
N ALA A 309 19.02 -24.16 4.07
CA ALA A 309 17.96 -25.12 3.85
C ALA A 309 16.56 -24.45 3.81
N VAL A 310 16.31 -23.52 4.73
CA VAL A 310 15.06 -22.71 4.74
C VAL A 310 14.96 -21.86 3.49
N ALA A 311 16.02 -21.15 3.11
CA ALA A 311 16.03 -20.32 1.91
C ALA A 311 15.77 -21.14 0.63
N ASN A 312 16.33 -22.32 0.53
CA ASN A 312 16.13 -23.20 -0.62
C ASN A 312 14.69 -23.75 -0.70
N ASP A 313 14.04 -24.07 0.43
CA ASP A 313 12.61 -24.43 0.46
C ASP A 313 11.73 -23.26 -0.01
N LEU A 314 11.96 -22.05 0.54
CA LEU A 314 11.18 -20.87 0.17
C LEU A 314 11.41 -20.47 -1.29
N ALA A 315 12.63 -20.62 -1.81
CA ALA A 315 12.94 -20.37 -3.22
C ALA A 315 12.18 -21.32 -4.15
N LEU A 316 12.09 -22.62 -3.78
CA LEU A 316 11.30 -23.60 -4.56
C LEU A 316 9.80 -23.22 -4.57
N ARG A 317 9.25 -22.84 -3.43
CA ARG A 317 7.85 -22.40 -3.31
C ARG A 317 7.58 -21.11 -4.08
N LEU A 318 8.49 -20.15 -4.04
CA LEU A 318 8.41 -18.91 -4.81
C LEU A 318 8.45 -19.20 -6.33
N ASN A 319 9.33 -20.10 -6.77
CA ASN A 319 9.40 -20.49 -8.18
C ASN A 319 8.13 -21.23 -8.64
N ASP A 320 7.59 -22.15 -7.83
CA ASP A 320 6.33 -22.85 -8.13
C ASP A 320 5.15 -21.85 -8.27
N TRP A 321 5.08 -20.86 -7.37
CA TRP A 321 4.08 -19.79 -7.50
C TRP A 321 4.26 -18.98 -8.79
N ARG A 322 5.50 -18.60 -9.13
CA ARG A 322 5.79 -17.85 -10.37
C ARG A 322 5.40 -18.62 -11.61
N GLU A 323 5.67 -19.93 -11.66
CA GLU A 323 5.26 -20.80 -12.77
C GLU A 323 3.74 -20.86 -12.89
N LYS A 324 3.02 -21.05 -11.78
CA LYS A 324 1.55 -21.12 -11.74
C LYS A 324 0.87 -19.81 -12.13
N THR A 325 1.47 -18.69 -11.79
CA THR A 325 0.92 -17.35 -12.10
C THR A 325 1.45 -16.76 -13.41
N LEU A 326 2.34 -17.46 -14.10
CA LEU A 326 3.03 -16.97 -15.31
C LEU A 326 3.81 -15.68 -15.05
N ASP A 327 4.38 -15.53 -13.84
CA ASP A 327 5.19 -14.37 -13.49
C ASP A 327 6.57 -14.45 -14.14
N VAL A 328 6.74 -13.75 -15.23
CA VAL A 328 7.99 -13.68 -16.00
C VAL A 328 8.79 -12.47 -15.56
N ILE A 329 10.05 -12.69 -15.15
CA ILE A 329 11.00 -11.60 -14.94
C ILE A 329 11.58 -11.20 -16.29
N PRO A 330 11.37 -9.95 -16.73
CA PRO A 330 11.93 -9.50 -17.99
C PRO A 330 13.47 -9.59 -17.96
N SER A 331 14.07 -10.26 -18.94
CA SER A 331 15.53 -10.36 -19.08
C SER A 331 16.13 -9.26 -19.95
N ASP A 332 15.30 -8.53 -20.69
CA ASP A 332 15.73 -7.47 -21.58
C ASP A 332 15.81 -6.12 -20.85
N PHE A 333 16.99 -5.84 -20.33
CA PHE A 333 17.29 -4.54 -19.71
C PHE A 333 17.39 -3.39 -20.73
N ALA A 334 17.37 -3.64 -22.04
CA ALA A 334 17.50 -2.59 -23.06
C ALA A 334 16.23 -1.74 -23.14
N GLY A 335 15.05 -2.37 -23.11
CA GLY A 335 13.76 -1.67 -23.05
C GLY A 335 13.60 -0.84 -21.77
N THR A 336 14.15 -1.33 -20.64
CA THR A 336 14.10 -0.64 -19.35
C THR A 336 15.00 0.59 -19.31
N ARG A 337 16.16 0.56 -19.94
CA ARG A 337 17.04 1.75 -20.08
C ARG A 337 16.39 2.86 -20.88
N ILE A 338 15.53 2.54 -21.84
CA ILE A 338 14.74 3.53 -22.58
C ILE A 338 13.72 4.18 -21.64
N SER A 339 13.04 3.38 -20.84
CA SER A 339 12.06 3.86 -19.84
C SER A 339 12.72 4.72 -18.75
N GLU A 340 13.87 4.29 -18.23
CA GLU A 340 14.66 5.06 -17.25
C GLU A 340 15.13 6.41 -17.88
N ARG A 341 15.62 6.40 -19.13
CA ARG A 341 15.98 7.64 -19.84
C ARG A 341 14.78 8.54 -20.10
N TYR A 342 13.61 7.97 -20.35
CA TYR A 342 12.39 8.77 -20.48
C TYR A 342 12.02 9.44 -19.15
N THR A 343 12.11 8.69 -18.07
CA THR A 343 11.90 9.20 -16.71
C THR A 343 12.92 10.31 -16.36
N GLU A 344 14.22 10.06 -16.58
CA GLU A 344 15.28 11.07 -16.40
C GLU A 344 15.06 12.32 -17.24
N THR A 345 14.62 12.13 -18.49
CA THR A 345 14.34 13.24 -19.41
C THR A 345 13.13 14.04 -18.95
N PHE A 346 12.07 13.35 -18.52
CA PHE A 346 10.88 13.97 -17.95
C PHE A 346 11.24 14.80 -16.72
N LEU A 347 12.02 14.23 -15.80
CA LEU A 347 12.50 14.91 -14.59
C LEU A 347 13.36 16.13 -14.88
N ARG A 348 14.22 16.04 -15.88
CA ARG A 348 15.08 17.16 -16.32
C ARG A 348 14.26 18.32 -16.87
N ILE A 349 13.15 18.01 -17.58
CA ILE A 349 12.28 19.03 -18.21
C ILE A 349 11.30 19.63 -17.18
N HIS A 350 10.71 18.78 -16.35
CA HIS A 350 9.58 19.15 -15.48
C HIS A 350 9.95 19.30 -14.00
N GLY A 351 11.20 19.03 -13.66
CA GLY A 351 11.65 19.00 -12.26
C GLY A 351 11.16 17.74 -11.53
N ARG A 352 11.64 17.55 -10.30
CA ARG A 352 11.20 16.45 -9.44
C ARG A 352 9.83 16.77 -8.82
N PRO A 353 8.90 15.81 -8.75
CA PRO A 353 7.65 16.01 -8.02
C PRO A 353 7.93 16.46 -6.57
N GLY A 354 7.33 17.55 -6.16
CA GLY A 354 7.56 18.15 -4.84
C GLY A 354 8.46 19.39 -4.85
N ALA A 355 9.34 19.57 -5.85
CA ALA A 355 10.13 20.80 -5.97
C ALA A 355 9.32 21.98 -6.50
N ASN A 356 8.23 21.74 -7.27
CA ASN A 356 7.42 22.81 -7.87
C ASN A 356 6.04 22.27 -8.33
N ARG A 357 5.19 21.82 -7.40
CA ARG A 357 3.84 21.31 -7.76
C ARG A 357 2.93 22.38 -8.37
N SER A 358 3.09 23.65 -7.99
CA SER A 358 2.37 24.75 -8.61
C SER A 358 2.64 24.87 -10.10
N ALA A 359 3.89 24.68 -10.54
CA ALA A 359 4.26 24.77 -11.95
C ALA A 359 3.71 23.62 -12.79
N ILE A 360 3.61 22.41 -12.23
CA ILE A 360 3.09 21.21 -12.95
C ILE A 360 1.56 21.28 -13.09
N ALA A 361 0.86 21.83 -12.11
CA ALA A 361 -0.58 22.06 -12.18
C ALA A 361 -0.94 23.08 -13.26
N ASP A 362 -0.16 24.18 -13.34
CA ASP A 362 -0.36 25.24 -14.33
C ASP A 362 -0.09 24.78 -15.77
N GLU A 363 0.93 23.92 -15.99
CA GLU A 363 1.26 23.42 -17.33
C GLU A 363 0.27 22.37 -17.88
N ARG A 364 -0.50 21.69 -17.02
CA ARG A 364 -1.47 20.66 -17.43
C ARG A 364 -2.89 21.20 -17.57
N GLY A 365 -3.13 22.51 -17.33
CA GLY A 365 -4.46 23.11 -17.40
C GLY A 365 -5.44 22.53 -16.40
N ILE A 366 -4.94 21.93 -15.32
CA ILE A 366 -5.75 21.48 -14.19
C ILE A 366 -5.92 22.72 -13.32
N GLU A 367 -6.94 23.51 -13.66
CA GLU A 367 -7.37 24.59 -12.78
C GLU A 367 -7.80 24.02 -11.43
N GLN A 368 -7.46 24.74 -10.39
CA GLN A 368 -7.61 24.52 -8.96
C GLN A 368 -8.96 23.96 -8.51
#